data_5743b3714b0d47d636dd7be496ba0ea5
#
_entry.id   5743b3714b0d47d636dd7be496ba0ea5
#
_cell.length_a   1.000
_cell.length_b   1.000
_cell.length_c   1.000
_cell.angle_alpha   90.00
_cell.angle_beta   90.00
_cell.angle_gamma   90.00
#
_symmetry.space_group_name_H-M   'P 1'
#
loop_
_entity.id
_entity.type
_entity.pdbx_description
1 polymer ?
#
loop_
_entity_poly.entity_id
_entity_poly.type
_entity_poly.pdbx_seq_one_letter_code
_entity_poly.pdbx_strand_id
1 'polypeptide(L)'
;AITILVGFEVGGGRENGARAYIRLSRVLTLVFVGAIALVLAAMRDTVAALYTTNAEVQELLRVFLLYALIMQFCDCVNAPLQGALRGYKDVTVTFWLAVLSFWGIGLPSGYVLAGWTALGPYGYWVGLNGGIIVGAVLLMIRLRIIEQRMRRTAYSIS
;
A
#
# COMPACT_ATOMS: atom_id res chain seq x y z
N ALA A 1 -9.72 10.20 -7.15
CA ALA A 1 -11.17 10.02 -6.96
C ALA A 1 -11.54 9.86 -5.48
N ILE A 2 -10.99 8.90 -4.71
CA ILE A 2 -11.39 8.66 -3.31
C ILE A 2 -11.20 9.88 -2.40
N THR A 3 -10.10 10.61 -2.54
CA THR A 3 -9.82 11.83 -1.76
C THR A 3 -10.94 12.87 -1.89
N ILE A 4 -11.47 13.05 -3.11
CA ILE A 4 -12.55 14.02 -3.40
C ILE A 4 -13.85 13.53 -2.78
N LEU A 5 -14.21 12.26 -2.99
CA LEU A 5 -15.44 11.67 -2.47
C LEU A 5 -15.47 11.68 -0.94
N VAL A 6 -14.39 11.25 -0.30
CA VAL A 6 -14.28 11.28 1.16
C VAL A 6 -14.30 12.72 1.67
N GLY A 7 -13.58 13.65 1.06
CA GLY A 7 -13.55 15.05 1.45
C GLY A 7 -14.93 15.72 1.31
N PHE A 8 -15.69 15.39 0.28
CA PHE A 8 -17.05 15.89 0.07
C PHE A 8 -18.01 15.38 1.16
N GLU A 9 -17.99 14.08 1.47
CA GLU A 9 -18.84 13.50 2.50
C GLU A 9 -18.47 14.01 3.90
N VAL A 10 -17.18 14.12 4.21
CA VAL A 10 -16.71 14.68 5.49
C VAL A 10 -17.11 16.16 5.61
N GLY A 11 -16.96 16.95 4.55
CA GLY A 11 -17.36 18.36 4.53
C GLY A 11 -18.87 18.54 4.67
N GLY A 12 -19.67 17.57 4.22
CA GLY A 12 -21.12 17.54 4.40
C GLY A 12 -21.60 16.91 5.72
N GLY A 13 -20.71 16.54 6.63
CA GLY A 13 -21.06 15.89 7.91
C GLY A 13 -21.56 14.44 7.78
N ARG A 14 -21.44 13.83 6.60
CA ARG A 14 -21.94 12.47 6.30
C ARG A 14 -20.87 11.41 6.46
N GLU A 15 -20.46 11.13 7.68
CA GLU A 15 -19.38 10.17 7.98
C GLU A 15 -19.65 8.74 7.47
N ASN A 16 -20.91 8.28 7.49
CA ASN A 16 -21.28 6.96 6.98
C ASN A 16 -21.04 6.85 5.47
N GLY A 17 -21.28 7.93 4.71
CA GLY A 17 -20.94 8.01 3.29
C GLY A 17 -19.44 7.91 3.05
N ALA A 18 -18.64 8.67 3.80
CA ALA A 18 -17.17 8.61 3.72
C ALA A 18 -16.64 7.20 3.93
N ARG A 19 -17.14 6.49 4.95
CA ARG A 19 -16.75 5.08 5.22
C ARG A 19 -17.18 4.12 4.12
N ALA A 20 -18.36 4.31 3.56
CA ALA A 20 -18.83 3.50 2.44
C ALA A 20 -17.89 3.63 1.23
N TYR A 21 -17.48 4.85 0.88
CA TYR A 21 -16.52 5.10 -0.20
C TYR A 21 -15.13 4.51 0.09
N ILE A 22 -14.65 4.59 1.33
CA ILE A 22 -13.37 3.98 1.72
C ILE A 22 -13.43 2.45 1.58
N ARG A 23 -14.52 1.83 2.02
CA ARG A 23 -14.71 0.37 1.89
C ARG A 23 -14.80 -0.04 0.42
N LEU A 24 -15.62 0.65 -0.36
CA LEU A 24 -15.80 0.40 -1.79
C LEU A 24 -14.47 0.52 -2.54
N SER A 25 -13.72 1.58 -2.29
CA SER A 25 -12.41 1.80 -2.91
C SER A 25 -11.44 0.65 -2.60
N ARG A 26 -11.38 0.18 -1.34
CA ARG A 26 -10.53 -0.96 -0.97
C ARG A 26 -10.91 -2.24 -1.72
N VAL A 27 -12.21 -2.55 -1.78
CA VAL A 27 -12.68 -3.74 -2.50
C VAL A 27 -12.37 -3.64 -3.98
N LEU A 28 -12.68 -2.52 -4.62
CA LEU A 28 -12.40 -2.30 -6.05
C LEU A 28 -10.90 -2.40 -6.36
N THR A 29 -10.07 -1.78 -5.54
CA THR A 29 -8.60 -1.83 -5.73
C THR A 29 -8.09 -3.26 -5.56
N LEU A 30 -8.57 -4.01 -4.56
CA LEU A 30 -8.20 -5.41 -4.33
C LEU A 30 -8.60 -6.31 -5.50
N VAL A 31 -9.82 -6.17 -6.01
CA VAL A 31 -10.30 -6.95 -7.16
C VAL A 31 -9.48 -6.63 -8.41
N PHE A 32 -9.26 -5.35 -8.69
CA PHE A 32 -8.53 -4.92 -9.88
C PHE A 32 -7.05 -5.35 -9.83
N VAL A 33 -6.37 -5.14 -8.70
CA VAL A 33 -4.98 -5.56 -8.52
C VAL A 33 -4.86 -7.08 -8.50
N GLY A 34 -5.82 -7.78 -7.89
CA GLY A 34 -5.87 -9.24 -7.92
C GLY A 34 -6.00 -9.80 -9.34
N ALA A 35 -6.85 -9.20 -10.17
CA ALA A 35 -6.99 -9.59 -11.57
C ALA A 35 -5.68 -9.36 -12.36
N ILE A 36 -5.04 -8.19 -12.20
CA ILE A 36 -3.75 -7.89 -12.83
C ILE A 36 -2.68 -8.87 -12.35
N ALA A 37 -2.62 -9.15 -11.04
CA ALA A 37 -1.65 -10.06 -10.47
C ALA A 37 -1.80 -11.48 -11.03
N LEU A 38 -3.03 -11.96 -11.20
CA LEU A 38 -3.29 -13.26 -11.82
C LEU A 38 -2.81 -13.30 -13.28
N VAL A 39 -3.09 -12.26 -14.07
CA VAL A 39 -2.63 -12.16 -15.45
C VAL A 39 -1.10 -12.16 -15.52
N LEU A 40 -0.44 -11.33 -14.72
CA LEU A 40 1.02 -11.25 -14.68
C LEU A 40 1.66 -12.55 -14.19
N ALA A 41 1.07 -13.21 -13.19
CA ALA A 41 1.55 -14.51 -12.72
C ALA A 41 1.41 -15.60 -13.79
N ALA A 42 0.31 -15.61 -14.53
CA ALA A 42 0.08 -16.54 -15.63
C ALA A 42 1.04 -16.27 -16.83
N MET A 43 1.38 -15.01 -17.07
CA MET A 43 2.23 -14.59 -18.18
C MET A 43 3.71 -14.41 -17.81
N ARG A 44 4.12 -14.78 -16.60
CA ARG A 44 5.48 -14.51 -16.09
C ARG A 44 6.59 -15.00 -17.02
N ASP A 45 6.42 -16.17 -17.63
CA ASP A 45 7.42 -16.76 -18.53
C ASP A 45 7.49 -15.98 -19.86
N THR A 46 6.36 -15.58 -20.38
CA THR A 46 6.26 -14.73 -21.58
C THR A 46 6.89 -13.35 -21.31
N VAL A 47 6.60 -12.75 -20.16
CA VAL A 47 7.18 -11.46 -19.77
C VAL A 47 8.69 -11.59 -19.64
N ALA A 48 9.22 -12.62 -18.97
CA ALA A 48 10.66 -12.84 -18.83
C ALA A 48 11.34 -13.03 -20.21
N ALA A 49 10.72 -13.77 -21.13
CA ALA A 49 11.24 -13.99 -22.48
C ALA A 49 11.26 -12.71 -23.36
N LEU A 50 10.31 -11.79 -23.12
CA LEU A 50 10.29 -10.50 -23.81
C LEU A 50 11.45 -9.57 -23.40
N TYR A 51 11.92 -9.67 -22.14
CA TYR A 51 12.99 -8.81 -21.63
C TYR A 51 14.39 -9.29 -22.02
N THR A 52 14.60 -10.61 -22.14
CA THR A 52 15.94 -11.16 -22.40
C THR A 52 15.86 -12.57 -22.99
N THR A 53 16.86 -12.92 -23.78
CA THR A 53 17.08 -14.29 -24.29
C THR A 53 18.02 -15.12 -23.40
N ASN A 54 18.67 -14.50 -22.40
CA ASN A 54 19.58 -15.19 -21.49
C ASN A 54 18.79 -15.93 -20.43
N ALA A 55 18.95 -17.26 -20.33
CA ALA A 55 18.21 -18.12 -19.43
C ALA A 55 18.43 -17.80 -17.94
N GLU A 56 19.67 -17.42 -17.54
CA GLU A 56 19.97 -17.07 -16.15
C GLU A 56 19.26 -15.77 -15.73
N VAL A 57 19.20 -14.79 -16.64
CA VAL A 57 18.50 -13.53 -16.39
C VAL A 57 16.99 -13.73 -16.38
N GLN A 58 16.46 -14.63 -17.23
CA GLN A 58 15.05 -14.98 -17.20
C GLN A 58 14.62 -15.58 -15.85
N GLU A 59 15.43 -16.48 -15.28
CA GLU A 59 15.15 -17.08 -13.98
C GLU A 59 15.15 -16.03 -12.87
N LEU A 60 16.12 -15.13 -12.89
CA LEU A 60 16.17 -14.00 -11.95
C LEU A 60 14.93 -13.09 -12.08
N LEU A 61 14.53 -12.78 -13.31
CA LEU A 61 13.33 -11.99 -13.58
C LEU A 61 12.04 -12.65 -13.06
N ARG A 62 11.90 -13.97 -13.21
CA ARG A 62 10.74 -14.71 -12.67
C ARG A 62 10.61 -14.54 -11.16
N VAL A 63 11.74 -14.61 -10.45
CA VAL A 63 11.76 -14.42 -8.99
C VAL A 63 11.42 -12.97 -8.62
N PHE A 64 12.01 -11.98 -9.30
CA PHE A 64 11.70 -10.57 -9.05
C PHE A 64 10.26 -10.20 -9.39
N LEU A 65 9.67 -10.79 -10.41
CA LEU A 65 8.25 -10.61 -10.71
C LEU A 65 7.35 -11.06 -9.55
N LEU A 66 7.68 -12.15 -8.86
CA LEU A 66 6.93 -12.57 -7.68
C LEU A 66 7.04 -11.54 -6.54
N TYR A 67 8.23 -11.02 -6.27
CA TYR A 67 8.42 -9.96 -5.27
C TYR A 67 7.65 -8.68 -5.67
N ALA A 68 7.66 -8.32 -6.95
CA ALA A 68 6.90 -7.18 -7.46
C ALA A 68 5.39 -7.37 -7.30
N LEU A 69 4.86 -8.57 -7.51
CA LEU A 69 3.46 -8.89 -7.27
C LEU A 69 3.07 -8.76 -5.79
N ILE A 70 3.92 -9.23 -4.88
CA ILE A 70 3.71 -9.05 -3.43
C ILE A 70 3.69 -7.57 -3.08
N MET A 71 4.67 -6.80 -3.60
CA MET A 71 4.73 -5.36 -3.40
C MET A 71 3.48 -4.65 -3.93
N GLN A 72 3.02 -4.99 -5.12
CA GLN A 72 1.81 -4.47 -5.73
C GLN A 72 0.57 -4.75 -4.86
N PHE A 73 0.49 -5.94 -4.26
CA PHE A 73 -0.59 -6.30 -3.36
C PHE A 73 -0.56 -5.49 -2.06
N CYS A 74 0.62 -5.24 -1.51
CA CYS A 74 0.79 -4.37 -0.34
C CYS A 74 0.40 -2.91 -0.65
N ASP A 75 0.78 -2.40 -1.82
CA ASP A 75 0.44 -1.04 -2.26
C ASP A 75 -1.06 -0.85 -2.49
N CYS A 76 -1.78 -1.88 -2.94
CA CYS A 76 -3.22 -1.78 -3.13
C CYS A 76 -3.99 -1.53 -1.82
N VAL A 77 -3.42 -1.90 -0.68
CA VAL A 77 -3.96 -1.57 0.65
C VAL A 77 -3.59 -0.14 1.06
N ASN A 78 -2.35 0.29 0.77
CA ASN A 78 -1.84 1.61 1.14
C ASN A 78 -2.52 2.75 0.37
N ALA A 79 -2.71 2.61 -0.93
CA ALA A 79 -3.21 3.69 -1.78
C ALA A 79 -4.60 4.22 -1.36
N PRO A 80 -5.63 3.38 -1.09
CA PRO A 80 -6.91 3.84 -0.59
C PRO A 80 -6.83 4.50 0.79
N LEU A 81 -5.96 3.99 1.69
CA LEU A 81 -5.76 4.56 3.02
C LEU A 81 -5.19 5.97 2.95
N GLN A 82 -4.14 6.17 2.14
CA GLN A 82 -3.57 7.50 1.91
C GLN A 82 -4.59 8.45 1.26
N GLY A 83 -5.37 7.96 0.30
CA GLY A 83 -6.44 8.73 -0.34
C GLY A 83 -7.53 9.16 0.63
N ALA A 84 -7.94 8.27 1.54
CA ALA A 84 -8.91 8.55 2.59
C ALA A 84 -8.38 9.60 3.59
N LEU A 85 -7.15 9.42 4.10
CA LEU A 85 -6.53 10.35 5.04
C LEU A 85 -6.37 11.77 4.44
N ARG A 86 -6.03 11.86 3.15
CA ARG A 86 -6.03 13.14 2.43
C ARG A 86 -7.43 13.76 2.36
N GLY A 87 -8.47 12.95 2.20
CA GLY A 87 -9.88 13.40 2.24
C GLY A 87 -10.25 13.97 3.62
N TYR A 88 -9.72 13.43 4.70
CA TYR A 88 -9.82 13.96 6.07
C TYR A 88 -8.89 15.15 6.35
N LYS A 89 -8.16 15.65 5.35
CA LYS A 89 -7.17 16.75 5.46
C LYS A 89 -5.97 16.43 6.38
N ASP A 90 -5.72 15.15 6.68
CA ASP A 90 -4.59 14.72 7.51
C ASP A 90 -3.36 14.37 6.66
N VAL A 91 -2.90 15.34 5.87
CA VAL A 91 -1.83 15.14 4.89
C VAL A 91 -0.46 15.06 5.55
N THR A 92 -0.19 15.93 6.52
CA THR A 92 1.13 16.05 7.16
C THR A 92 1.51 14.79 7.91
N VAL A 93 0.61 14.26 8.74
CA VAL A 93 0.89 13.03 9.49
C VAL A 93 1.01 11.84 8.56
N THR A 94 0.13 11.75 7.56
CA THR A 94 0.21 10.71 6.52
C THR A 94 1.55 10.72 5.78
N PHE A 95 2.06 11.89 5.45
CA PHE A 95 3.37 12.05 4.81
C PHE A 95 4.50 11.53 5.71
N TRP A 96 4.55 11.96 6.97
CA TRP A 96 5.60 11.53 7.90
C TRP A 96 5.54 10.04 8.21
N LEU A 97 4.35 9.46 8.32
CA LEU A 97 4.19 8.01 8.49
C LEU A 97 4.71 7.24 7.27
N ALA A 98 4.47 7.73 6.05
CA ALA A 98 5.02 7.15 4.84
C ALA A 98 6.55 7.25 4.80
N VAL A 99 7.11 8.42 5.08
CA VAL A 99 8.57 8.62 5.15
C VAL A 99 9.20 7.68 6.18
N LEU A 100 8.65 7.62 7.40
CA LEU A 100 9.16 6.75 8.46
C LEU A 100 9.12 5.27 8.04
N SER A 101 8.05 4.84 7.41
CA SER A 101 7.89 3.44 6.98
C SER A 101 8.87 3.06 5.89
N PHE A 102 9.06 3.90 4.87
CA PHE A 102 9.96 3.60 3.77
C PHE A 102 11.43 3.83 4.12
N TRP A 103 11.76 5.02 4.65
CA TRP A 103 13.14 5.42 4.92
C TRP A 103 13.65 4.95 6.28
N GLY A 104 12.77 4.95 7.30
CA GLY A 104 13.15 4.55 8.65
C GLY A 104 13.15 3.03 8.87
N ILE A 105 12.28 2.30 8.19
CA ILE A 105 12.12 0.85 8.38
C ILE A 105 12.48 0.07 7.11
N GLY A 106 11.90 0.42 5.96
CA GLY A 106 12.06 -0.34 4.73
C GLY A 106 13.50 -0.41 4.23
N LEU A 107 14.16 0.74 4.06
CA LEU A 107 15.55 0.78 3.59
C LEU A 107 16.55 0.21 4.59
N PRO A 108 16.55 0.58 5.89
CA PRO A 108 17.51 0.02 6.83
C PRO A 108 17.34 -1.50 7.00
N SER A 109 16.11 -2.01 7.08
CA SER A 109 15.87 -3.45 7.16
C SER A 109 16.33 -4.18 5.89
N GLY A 110 16.11 -3.58 4.72
CA GLY A 110 16.59 -4.11 3.44
C GLY A 110 18.12 -4.19 3.39
N TYR A 111 18.81 -3.14 3.85
CA TYR A 111 20.26 -3.12 3.92
C TYR A 111 20.81 -4.20 4.86
N VAL A 112 20.25 -4.33 6.05
CA VAL A 112 20.62 -5.36 7.03
C VAL A 112 20.38 -6.76 6.46
N LEU A 113 19.21 -7.01 5.88
CA LEU A 113 18.87 -8.31 5.29
C LEU A 113 19.76 -8.66 4.10
N ALA A 114 20.09 -7.69 3.25
CA ALA A 114 20.96 -7.92 2.10
C ALA A 114 22.43 -8.17 2.50
N GLY A 115 22.92 -7.47 3.52
CA GLY A 115 24.33 -7.54 3.94
C GLY A 115 24.64 -8.66 4.94
N TRP A 116 23.68 -9.01 5.82
CA TRP A 116 23.94 -9.92 6.94
C TRP A 116 23.22 -11.27 6.83
N THR A 117 22.45 -11.48 5.76
CA THR A 117 21.78 -12.77 5.51
C THR A 117 22.16 -13.34 4.15
N ALA A 118 21.90 -14.64 3.98
CA ALA A 118 22.13 -15.34 2.70
C ALA A 118 21.17 -14.89 1.57
N LEU A 119 20.28 -13.91 1.85
CA LEU A 119 19.32 -13.41 0.87
C LEU A 119 19.95 -12.51 -0.21
N GLY A 120 21.12 -11.91 0.06
CA GLY A 120 21.79 -11.03 -0.91
C GLY A 120 20.86 -9.94 -1.46
N PRO A 121 20.77 -9.75 -2.79
CA PRO A 121 19.91 -8.72 -3.40
C PRO A 121 18.43 -8.83 -3.06
N TYR A 122 17.92 -10.03 -2.76
CA TYR A 122 16.53 -10.25 -2.37
C TYR A 122 16.19 -9.62 -1.01
N GLY A 123 17.20 -9.43 -0.15
CA GLY A 123 17.04 -8.76 1.15
C GLY A 123 16.45 -7.36 1.04
N TYR A 124 16.84 -6.61 0.00
CA TYR A 124 16.26 -5.28 -0.25
C TYR A 124 14.77 -5.33 -0.56
N TRP A 125 14.34 -6.32 -1.36
CA TRP A 125 12.92 -6.50 -1.68
C TRP A 125 12.10 -6.88 -0.45
N VAL A 126 12.63 -7.76 0.38
CA VAL A 126 11.99 -8.17 1.63
C VAL A 126 11.86 -6.97 2.58
N GLY A 127 12.92 -6.17 2.73
CA GLY A 127 12.92 -4.98 3.57
C GLY A 127 11.94 -3.92 3.08
N LEU A 128 11.91 -3.62 1.78
CA LEU A 128 10.97 -2.68 1.18
C LEU A 128 9.52 -3.12 1.38
N ASN A 129 9.20 -4.39 1.11
CA ASN A 129 7.87 -4.94 1.35
C ASN A 129 7.50 -4.85 2.84
N GLY A 130 8.44 -5.14 3.75
CA GLY A 130 8.26 -4.95 5.18
C GLY A 130 7.91 -3.51 5.56
N GLY A 131 8.62 -2.54 5.00
CA GLY A 131 8.33 -1.11 5.17
C GLY A 131 6.93 -0.74 4.69
N ILE A 132 6.49 -1.23 3.54
CA ILE A 132 5.14 -1.00 2.99
C ILE A 132 4.07 -1.58 3.92
N ILE A 133 4.27 -2.80 4.43
CA ILE A 133 3.33 -3.44 5.37
C ILE A 133 3.21 -2.64 6.67
N VAL A 134 4.33 -2.22 7.24
CA VAL A 134 4.33 -1.37 8.43
C VAL A 134 3.62 -0.05 8.15
N GLY A 135 3.87 0.57 6.99
CA GLY A 135 3.18 1.78 6.55
C GLY A 135 1.66 1.58 6.48
N ALA A 136 1.19 0.46 5.91
CA ALA A 136 -0.23 0.14 5.84
C ALA A 136 -0.87 0.04 7.23
N VAL A 137 -0.18 -0.63 8.17
CA VAL A 137 -0.66 -0.76 9.56
C VAL A 137 -0.74 0.60 10.25
N LEU A 138 0.30 1.42 10.14
CA LEU A 138 0.32 2.76 10.74
C LEU A 138 -0.77 3.67 10.17
N LEU A 139 -0.96 3.67 8.84
CA LEU A 139 -2.01 4.43 8.17
C LEU A 139 -3.42 3.94 8.56
N MET A 140 -3.59 2.63 8.74
CA MET A 140 -4.86 2.04 9.19
C MET A 140 -5.19 2.45 10.62
N ILE A 141 -4.21 2.42 11.52
CA ILE A 141 -4.37 2.90 12.91
C ILE A 141 -4.73 4.39 12.90
N ARG A 142 -4.02 5.19 12.12
CA ARG A 142 -4.27 6.62 12.00
C ARG A 142 -5.69 6.91 11.50
N LEU A 143 -6.14 6.22 10.46
CA LEU A 143 -7.48 6.37 9.94
C LEU A 143 -8.55 6.06 11.00
N ARG A 144 -8.38 4.97 11.76
CA ARG A 144 -9.31 4.62 12.85
C ARG A 144 -9.36 5.69 13.94
N ILE A 145 -8.22 6.29 14.30
CA ILE A 145 -8.15 7.36 15.29
C ILE A 145 -8.95 8.58 14.81
N ILE A 146 -8.80 8.97 13.56
CA ILE A 146 -9.51 10.11 12.98
C ILE A 146 -11.02 9.84 12.94
N GLU A 147 -11.43 8.67 12.46
CA GLU A 147 -12.84 8.28 12.43
C GLU A 147 -13.49 8.26 13.84
N GLN A 148 -12.75 7.83 14.86
CA GLN A 148 -13.23 7.85 16.23
C GLN A 148 -13.36 9.26 16.80
N ARG A 149 -12.40 10.14 16.50
CA ARG A 149 -12.45 11.56 16.89
C ARG A 149 -13.68 12.27 16.30
N MET A 150 -13.92 12.09 15.01
CA MET A 150 -15.05 12.68 14.32
C MET A 150 -16.38 12.23 14.94
N ARG A 151 -16.53 10.93 15.24
CA ARG A 151 -17.73 10.42 15.94
C ARG A 151 -17.96 11.09 17.29
N ARG A 152 -16.94 11.27 18.09
CA ARG A 152 -17.05 11.90 19.42
C ARG A 152 -17.51 13.36 19.29
N THR A 153 -17.00 14.08 18.31
CA THR A 153 -17.37 15.48 18.05
C THR A 153 -18.84 15.58 17.59
N ALA A 154 -19.31 14.67 16.71
CA ALA A 154 -20.69 14.64 16.27
C ALA A 154 -21.66 14.37 17.43
N TYR A 155 -21.31 13.49 18.36
CA TYR A 155 -22.13 13.19 19.57
C TYR A 155 -22.16 14.33 20.60
N SER A 156 -21.17 15.22 20.59
CA SER A 156 -21.08 16.37 21.51
C SER A 156 -21.92 17.57 21.08
N ILE A 157 -22.43 17.56 19.84
CA ILE A 157 -23.18 18.68 19.24
C ILE A 157 -24.69 18.34 19.13
N SER A 158 -25.05 17.07 19.30
CA SER A 158 -26.47 16.61 19.36
C SER A 158 -26.97 16.59 20.79
#